data_381bd7bfce186916d6f55f37808b6866
#
_entry.id   381bd7bfce186916d6f55f37808b6866
#
_cell.length_a   1.000
_cell.length_b   1.000
_cell.length_c   1.000
_cell.angle_alpha   90.00
_cell.angle_beta   90.00
_cell.angle_gamma   90.00
#
_symmetry.space_group_name_H-M   'P 1'
#
loop_
_entity.id
_entity.type
_entity.pdbx_description
1 polymer ?
#
loop_
_entity_poly.entity_id
_entity_poly.type
_entity_poly.pdbx_seq_one_letter_code
_entity_poly.pdbx_strand_id
1 'polypeptide(L)'
;MTTNTPTYIELSGEETKISGNLAEGAPMTDLSWAWSSSNACFPETQKEHFTGYHVLYYFDLPSYTEVEIELIPDDVDADFSLYAYEVGQVSENNTVPNLSSCVRCEADHKQDRKIRGRTQDHRRIVKDILAIRNPYQVVIGVVGAQGRAGGKFKLKIKRVE
;
A
#
# COMPACT_ATOMS: atom_id res chain seq x y z
N MET A 1 -0.38 12.91 17.73
CA MET A 1 -0.39 13.48 16.38
C MET A 1 -0.18 12.38 15.35
N THR A 2 -1.09 12.25 14.40
CA THR A 2 -0.95 11.27 13.32
C THR A 2 0.01 11.80 12.25
N THR A 3 0.81 10.91 11.67
CA THR A 3 1.79 11.28 10.65
C THR A 3 1.80 10.26 9.52
N ASN A 4 2.38 10.65 8.38
CA ASN A 4 2.61 9.75 7.26
C ASN A 4 4.01 9.13 7.26
N THR A 5 4.68 9.14 8.41
CA THR A 5 6.01 8.52 8.55
C THR A 5 5.87 7.01 8.50
N PRO A 6 6.60 6.32 7.59
CA PRO A 6 6.51 4.87 7.50
C PRO A 6 7.07 4.17 8.74
N THR A 7 6.39 3.08 9.14
CA THR A 7 6.85 2.21 10.22
C THR A 7 7.57 1.01 9.62
N TYR A 8 8.75 0.71 10.16
CA TYR A 8 9.54 -0.42 9.67
C TYR A 8 8.92 -1.76 10.06
N ILE A 9 8.88 -2.70 9.11
CA ILE A 9 8.46 -4.07 9.34
C ILE A 9 9.67 -4.97 9.10
N GLU A 10 10.02 -5.80 10.07
CA GLU A 10 11.06 -6.80 9.91
C GLU A 10 10.43 -8.08 9.37
N LEU A 11 10.84 -8.49 8.15
CA LEU A 11 10.35 -9.72 7.55
C LEU A 11 10.96 -10.93 8.27
N SER A 12 10.14 -11.91 8.58
CA SER A 12 10.60 -13.15 9.22
C SER A 12 9.99 -14.36 8.52
N GLY A 13 10.86 -15.30 8.10
CA GLY A 13 10.42 -16.53 7.44
C GLY A 13 9.74 -16.27 6.09
N GLU A 14 8.80 -17.12 5.74
CA GLU A 14 8.07 -17.04 4.47
C GLU A 14 6.92 -16.05 4.52
N GLU A 15 6.40 -15.75 5.70
CA GLU A 15 5.22 -14.93 5.88
C GLU A 15 5.35 -14.05 7.13
N THR A 16 5.04 -12.76 6.98
CA THR A 16 5.04 -11.80 8.08
C THR A 16 3.65 -11.17 8.15
N LYS A 17 3.06 -11.15 9.34
CA LYS A 17 1.75 -10.53 9.57
C LYS A 17 1.88 -9.44 10.60
N ILE A 18 1.20 -8.32 10.36
CA ILE A 18 1.05 -7.24 11.33
C ILE A 18 -0.41 -6.82 11.39
N SER A 19 -0.78 -6.22 12.51
CA SER A 19 -2.10 -5.61 12.67
C SER A 19 -1.93 -4.11 12.75
N GLY A 20 -2.88 -3.37 12.17
CA GLY A 20 -2.85 -1.93 12.19
C GLY A 20 -4.25 -1.34 12.27
N ASN A 21 -4.29 -0.02 12.38
CA ASN A 21 -5.54 0.75 12.39
C ASN A 21 -5.33 1.98 11.53
N LEU A 22 -6.24 2.22 10.61
CA LEU A 22 -6.17 3.36 9.69
C LEU A 22 -6.13 4.70 10.45
N ALA A 23 -6.73 4.76 11.65
CA ALA A 23 -6.71 5.96 12.49
C ALA A 23 -5.29 6.35 12.95
N GLU A 24 -4.31 5.44 12.85
CA GLU A 24 -2.91 5.73 13.18
C GLU A 24 -2.20 6.52 12.07
N GLY A 25 -2.81 6.63 10.91
CA GLY A 25 -2.26 7.38 9.77
C GLY A 25 -2.70 8.84 9.77
N ALA A 26 -2.63 9.45 8.60
CA ALA A 26 -2.99 10.84 8.40
C ALA A 26 -3.56 11.03 6.99
N PRO A 27 -4.37 12.09 6.79
CA PRO A 27 -4.85 12.38 5.44
C PRO A 27 -3.68 12.78 4.53
N MET A 28 -3.82 12.45 3.25
CA MET A 28 -2.86 12.84 2.23
C MET A 28 -3.63 13.59 1.13
N THR A 29 -3.44 14.90 1.07
CA THR A 29 -4.23 15.75 0.17
C THR A 29 -3.65 15.81 -1.23
N ASP A 30 -2.35 15.56 -1.38
CA ASP A 30 -1.70 15.55 -2.69
C ASP A 30 -1.45 14.12 -3.14
N LEU A 31 -2.20 13.68 -4.14
CA LEU A 31 -2.08 12.35 -4.73
C LEU A 31 -1.45 12.39 -6.13
N SER A 32 -1.01 13.55 -6.58
CA SER A 32 -0.48 13.72 -7.94
C SER A 32 0.76 12.85 -8.21
N TRP A 33 1.49 12.47 -7.17
CA TRP A 33 2.62 11.56 -7.30
C TRP A 33 2.21 10.22 -7.94
N ALA A 34 0.97 9.81 -7.73
CA ALA A 34 0.51 8.46 -8.12
C ALA A 34 0.24 8.35 -9.62
N TRP A 35 -0.13 9.45 -10.28
CA TRP A 35 -0.43 9.41 -11.71
C TRP A 35 0.61 10.13 -12.57
N SER A 36 1.74 10.48 -11.99
CA SER A 36 2.84 11.02 -12.77
C SER A 36 3.43 9.92 -13.67
N SER A 37 4.03 10.31 -14.79
CA SER A 37 4.60 9.36 -15.73
C SER A 37 5.74 8.54 -15.13
N SER A 38 6.36 9.03 -14.06
CA SER A 38 7.47 8.33 -13.41
C SER A 38 7.01 7.26 -12.41
N ASN A 39 5.78 7.36 -11.91
CA ASN A 39 5.28 6.44 -10.89
C ASN A 39 4.13 5.56 -11.39
N ALA A 40 3.10 6.20 -11.96
CA ALA A 40 1.94 5.51 -12.56
C ALA A 40 1.32 4.42 -11.65
N CYS A 41 1.21 4.73 -10.35
CA CYS A 41 0.65 3.78 -9.38
C CYS A 41 -0.83 3.52 -9.62
N PHE A 42 -1.59 4.59 -9.83
CA PHE A 42 -2.99 4.53 -10.21
C PHE A 42 -3.37 5.80 -10.99
N PRO A 43 -4.38 5.73 -11.88
CA PRO A 43 -4.77 6.92 -12.65
C PRO A 43 -5.58 7.91 -11.80
N GLU A 44 -5.56 9.16 -12.20
CA GLU A 44 -6.31 10.22 -11.51
C GLU A 44 -7.80 9.90 -11.39
N THR A 45 -8.35 9.20 -12.36
CA THR A 45 -9.76 8.79 -12.35
C THR A 45 -10.12 7.88 -11.20
N GLN A 46 -9.13 7.26 -10.55
CA GLN A 46 -9.32 6.37 -9.41
C GLN A 46 -8.94 7.00 -8.07
N LYS A 47 -8.66 8.31 -8.05
CA LYS A 47 -8.17 8.99 -6.85
C LYS A 47 -9.11 8.88 -5.64
N GLU A 48 -10.41 8.78 -5.86
CA GLU A 48 -11.39 8.68 -4.78
C GLU A 48 -11.24 7.42 -3.93
N HIS A 49 -10.61 6.37 -4.46
CA HIS A 49 -10.28 5.18 -3.69
C HIS A 49 -9.10 5.39 -2.74
N PHE A 50 -8.45 6.54 -2.78
CA PHE A 50 -7.22 6.83 -2.05
C PHE A 50 -7.29 8.16 -1.29
N THR A 51 -8.48 8.72 -1.08
CA THR A 51 -8.65 10.06 -0.48
C THR A 51 -8.73 10.06 1.05
N GLY A 52 -8.80 8.90 1.69
CA GLY A 52 -8.86 8.81 3.14
C GLY A 52 -7.49 8.91 3.81
N TYR A 53 -7.42 8.42 5.04
CA TYR A 53 -6.15 8.37 5.76
C TYR A 53 -5.23 7.34 5.11
N HIS A 54 -3.93 7.64 5.15
CA HIS A 54 -2.85 6.75 4.71
C HIS A 54 -2.03 6.34 5.91
N VAL A 55 -1.81 5.03 6.07
CA VAL A 55 -0.86 4.47 7.03
C VAL A 55 0.26 3.85 6.23
N LEU A 56 1.49 4.22 6.53
CA LEU A 56 2.65 3.79 5.77
C LEU A 56 3.52 2.82 6.55
N TYR A 57 4.01 1.80 5.85
CA TYR A 57 4.98 0.83 6.36
C TYR A 57 6.09 0.68 5.35
N TYR A 58 7.23 0.15 5.77
CA TYR A 58 8.29 -0.21 4.82
C TYR A 58 9.07 -1.40 5.33
N PHE A 59 9.67 -2.13 4.40
CA PHE A 59 10.51 -3.28 4.73
C PHE A 59 11.65 -3.41 3.72
N ASP A 60 12.66 -4.21 4.10
CA ASP A 60 13.78 -4.50 3.22
C ASP A 60 13.42 -5.67 2.31
N LEU A 61 13.59 -5.49 1.01
CA LEU A 61 13.38 -6.54 0.01
C LEU A 61 14.76 -7.01 -0.48
N PRO A 62 15.18 -8.21 -0.06
CA PRO A 62 16.51 -8.71 -0.47
C PRO A 62 16.57 -9.02 -1.98
N SER A 63 17.80 -9.11 -2.50
CA SER A 63 18.03 -9.55 -3.87
C SER A 63 17.40 -10.92 -4.12
N TYR A 64 16.95 -11.15 -5.33
CA TYR A 64 16.36 -12.43 -5.77
C TYR A 64 15.15 -12.86 -4.94
N THR A 65 14.36 -11.87 -4.51
CA THR A 65 13.16 -12.11 -3.69
C THR A 65 11.94 -11.45 -4.34
N GLU A 66 10.83 -12.15 -4.31
CA GLU A 66 9.53 -11.63 -4.72
C GLU A 66 8.56 -11.79 -3.55
N VAL A 67 7.69 -10.80 -3.36
CA VAL A 67 6.67 -10.87 -2.30
C VAL A 67 5.28 -10.50 -2.83
N GLU A 68 4.28 -11.05 -2.16
CA GLU A 68 2.89 -10.60 -2.28
C GLU A 68 2.51 -9.89 -0.99
N ILE A 69 1.77 -8.81 -1.10
CA ILE A 69 1.29 -8.04 0.04
C ILE A 69 -0.23 -8.11 0.05
N GLU A 70 -0.81 -8.61 1.12
CA GLU A 70 -2.26 -8.76 1.26
C GLU A 70 -2.76 -7.91 2.42
N LEU A 71 -3.81 -7.14 2.16
CA LEU A 71 -4.51 -6.33 3.15
C LEU A 71 -5.87 -6.98 3.43
N ILE A 72 -6.13 -7.26 4.70
CA ILE A 72 -7.37 -7.88 5.13
C ILE A 72 -8.03 -6.98 6.16
N PRO A 73 -9.11 -6.25 5.80
CA PRO A 73 -9.85 -5.45 6.78
C PRO A 73 -10.51 -6.36 7.81
N ASP A 74 -10.54 -5.92 9.07
CA ASP A 74 -11.26 -6.66 10.13
C ASP A 74 -12.77 -6.63 9.87
N ASP A 75 -13.26 -5.49 9.35
CA ASP A 75 -14.64 -5.38 8.87
C ASP A 75 -14.64 -5.60 7.37
N VAL A 76 -15.27 -6.67 6.92
CA VAL A 76 -15.30 -7.04 5.50
C VAL A 76 -15.98 -6.00 4.61
N ASP A 77 -16.77 -5.12 5.21
CA ASP A 77 -17.43 -4.02 4.47
C ASP A 77 -16.61 -2.73 4.48
N ALA A 78 -15.46 -2.71 5.15
CA ALA A 78 -14.61 -1.53 5.18
C ALA A 78 -13.86 -1.38 3.86
N ASP A 79 -14.06 -0.26 3.18
CA ASP A 79 -13.47 -0.01 1.87
C ASP A 79 -12.07 0.57 2.03
N PHE A 80 -11.07 -0.30 1.90
CA PHE A 80 -9.66 0.07 1.91
C PHE A 80 -9.06 -0.13 0.54
N SER A 81 -7.97 0.60 0.30
CA SER A 81 -7.11 0.42 -0.87
C SER A 81 -5.69 0.16 -0.42
N LEU A 82 -4.90 -0.43 -1.27
CA LEU A 82 -3.53 -0.82 -0.97
C LEU A 82 -2.63 -0.42 -2.12
N TYR A 83 -1.47 0.17 -1.80
CA TYR A 83 -0.43 0.37 -2.79
C TYR A 83 0.93 0.04 -2.19
N ALA A 84 1.90 -0.23 -3.05
CA ALA A 84 3.27 -0.45 -2.64
C ALA A 84 4.21 0.00 -3.74
N TYR A 85 5.36 0.55 -3.35
CA TYR A 85 6.36 0.96 -4.33
C TYR A 85 7.77 0.65 -3.82
N GLU A 86 8.68 0.47 -4.77
CA GLU A 86 10.08 0.13 -4.49
C GLU A 86 10.98 1.35 -4.68
N VAL A 87 11.86 1.59 -3.71
CA VAL A 87 12.89 2.62 -3.78
C VAL A 87 14.22 2.01 -3.30
N GLY A 88 15.33 2.70 -3.58
CA GLY A 88 16.64 2.23 -3.11
C GLY A 88 16.75 2.27 -1.60
N GLN A 89 16.44 3.42 -1.02
CA GLN A 89 16.44 3.61 0.44
C GLN A 89 15.36 4.61 0.80
N VAL A 90 14.52 4.26 1.78
CA VAL A 90 13.43 5.12 2.24
C VAL A 90 13.99 6.37 2.91
N SER A 91 13.50 7.54 2.49
CA SER A 91 13.88 8.84 3.03
C SER A 91 12.71 9.81 2.90
N GLU A 92 12.85 11.01 3.44
CA GLU A 92 11.84 12.06 3.31
C GLU A 92 11.59 12.44 1.84
N ASN A 93 12.61 12.29 1.00
CA ASN A 93 12.55 12.69 -0.40
C ASN A 93 11.86 11.66 -1.30
N ASN A 94 11.59 10.47 -0.77
CA ASN A 94 10.89 9.41 -1.53
C ASN A 94 9.77 8.75 -0.73
N THR A 95 9.28 9.42 0.29
CA THR A 95 8.08 9.00 1.02
C THR A 95 6.92 9.87 0.56
N VAL A 96 5.85 9.23 0.07
CA VAL A 96 4.67 9.96 -0.42
C VAL A 96 4.17 10.97 0.62
N PRO A 97 3.76 12.17 0.22
CA PRO A 97 3.54 12.64 -1.15
C PRO A 97 4.77 13.16 -1.90
N ASN A 98 5.97 13.02 -1.35
CA ASN A 98 7.21 13.56 -1.91
C ASN A 98 7.91 12.59 -2.87
N LEU A 99 7.17 11.67 -3.46
CA LEU A 99 7.74 10.67 -4.35
C LEU A 99 7.81 11.20 -5.79
N SER A 100 9.03 11.43 -6.27
CA SER A 100 9.25 11.88 -7.65
C SER A 100 9.39 10.71 -8.62
N SER A 101 9.97 9.60 -8.17
CA SER A 101 10.11 8.39 -8.98
C SER A 101 10.31 7.17 -8.10
N CYS A 102 9.98 6.01 -8.63
CA CYS A 102 10.20 4.73 -7.96
C CYS A 102 10.58 3.67 -9.01
N VAL A 103 11.10 2.56 -8.54
CA VAL A 103 11.48 1.45 -9.41
C VAL A 103 10.23 0.74 -9.91
N ARG A 104 9.25 0.55 -9.04
CA ARG A 104 8.01 -0.16 -9.35
C ARG A 104 6.93 0.33 -8.40
N CYS A 105 5.71 0.45 -8.90
CA CYS A 105 4.55 0.76 -8.07
C CYS A 105 3.37 -0.10 -8.49
N GLU A 106 2.69 -0.68 -7.51
CA GLU A 106 1.49 -1.49 -7.71
C GLU A 106 0.41 -1.03 -6.74
N ALA A 107 -0.84 -1.12 -7.17
CA ALA A 107 -1.97 -0.73 -6.34
C ALA A 107 -3.15 -1.67 -6.58
N ASP A 108 -3.95 -1.87 -5.54
CA ASP A 108 -5.20 -2.62 -5.63
C ASP A 108 -6.30 -1.85 -4.90
N HIS A 109 -7.44 -1.69 -5.52
CA HIS A 109 -8.57 -0.95 -4.97
C HIS A 109 -9.87 -1.58 -5.43
N LYS A 110 -10.94 -1.30 -4.67
CA LYS A 110 -12.26 -1.83 -5.00
C LYS A 110 -12.82 -1.15 -6.26
N GLN A 111 -13.44 -1.95 -7.12
CA GLN A 111 -14.31 -1.42 -8.16
C GLN A 111 -15.73 -1.31 -7.58
N ASP A 112 -16.35 -0.16 -7.73
CA ASP A 112 -17.65 0.12 -7.13
C ASP A 112 -18.81 -0.51 -7.91
N ARG A 113 -18.76 -1.82 -8.09
CA ARG A 113 -19.85 -2.54 -8.73
C ARG A 113 -20.06 -3.88 -8.05
N LYS A 114 -21.32 -4.30 -8.04
CA LYS A 114 -21.65 -5.64 -7.55
C LYS A 114 -21.34 -6.67 -8.64
N ILE A 115 -20.80 -7.80 -8.21
CA ILE A 115 -20.59 -8.95 -9.09
C ILE A 115 -21.62 -9.99 -8.69
N ARG A 116 -22.48 -10.38 -9.63
CA ARG A 116 -23.55 -11.35 -9.41
C ARG A 116 -24.46 -10.98 -8.23
N GLY A 117 -24.74 -9.68 -8.06
CA GLY A 117 -25.60 -9.18 -6.99
C GLY A 117 -24.96 -9.15 -5.61
N ARG A 118 -23.70 -9.51 -5.47
CA ARG A 118 -22.98 -9.51 -4.19
C ARG A 118 -21.99 -8.38 -4.10
N THR A 119 -21.86 -7.80 -2.90
CA THR A 119 -20.81 -6.82 -2.61
C THR A 119 -19.47 -7.55 -2.63
N GLN A 120 -18.46 -6.92 -3.24
CA GLN A 120 -17.11 -7.46 -3.21
C GLN A 120 -16.54 -7.35 -1.80
N ASP A 121 -15.74 -8.32 -1.40
CA ASP A 121 -14.98 -8.15 -0.17
C ASP A 121 -13.85 -7.14 -0.42
N HIS A 122 -13.32 -6.56 0.64
CA HIS A 122 -12.34 -5.50 0.56
C HIS A 122 -10.90 -5.98 0.84
N ARG A 123 -10.64 -7.27 0.63
CA ARG A 123 -9.28 -7.78 0.63
C ARG A 123 -8.55 -7.24 -0.59
N ARG A 124 -7.32 -6.81 -0.38
CA ARG A 124 -6.50 -6.24 -1.43
C ARG A 124 -5.18 -7.00 -1.50
N ILE A 125 -4.73 -7.29 -2.71
CA ILE A 125 -3.49 -8.03 -2.93
C ILE A 125 -2.67 -7.29 -3.96
N VAL A 126 -1.44 -6.98 -3.59
CA VAL A 126 -0.45 -6.42 -4.52
C VAL A 126 0.59 -7.50 -4.79
N LYS A 127 0.82 -7.78 -6.07
CA LYS A 127 1.77 -8.79 -6.53
C LYS A 127 2.91 -8.15 -7.30
N ASP A 128 3.87 -8.97 -7.72
CA ASP A 128 4.99 -8.54 -8.56
C ASP A 128 5.91 -7.51 -7.90
N ILE A 129 5.97 -7.50 -6.58
CA ILE A 129 6.95 -6.72 -5.84
C ILE A 129 8.20 -7.59 -5.72
N LEU A 130 9.22 -7.26 -6.51
CA LEU A 130 10.38 -8.13 -6.63
C LEU A 130 11.69 -7.35 -6.76
N ALA A 131 12.76 -7.97 -6.30
CA ALA A 131 14.12 -7.51 -6.49
C ALA A 131 14.94 -8.60 -7.17
N ILE A 132 15.70 -8.25 -8.19
CA ILE A 132 16.56 -9.20 -8.89
C ILE A 132 17.97 -9.08 -8.32
N ARG A 133 18.82 -8.27 -8.92
CA ARG A 133 20.22 -8.16 -8.50
C ARG A 133 20.42 -7.24 -7.31
N ASN A 134 19.68 -6.13 -7.29
CA ASN A 134 19.85 -5.10 -6.26
C ASN A 134 18.71 -5.21 -5.24
N PRO A 135 19.03 -5.15 -3.94
CA PRO A 135 17.98 -5.07 -2.93
C PRO A 135 17.32 -3.70 -2.99
N TYR A 136 16.05 -3.65 -2.56
CA TYR A 136 15.28 -2.42 -2.48
C TYR A 136 14.62 -2.31 -1.11
N GLN A 137 14.08 -1.14 -0.83
CA GLN A 137 13.11 -0.98 0.25
C GLN A 137 11.75 -0.76 -0.36
N VAL A 138 10.73 -1.35 0.23
CA VAL A 138 9.36 -1.29 -0.26
C VAL A 138 8.54 -0.49 0.74
N VAL A 139 7.85 0.54 0.24
CA VAL A 139 6.90 1.31 1.05
C VAL A 139 5.50 0.81 0.73
N ILE A 140 4.72 0.54 1.77
CA ILE A 140 3.35 0.08 1.65
C ILE A 140 2.42 1.18 2.17
N GLY A 141 1.39 1.52 1.40
CA GLY A 141 0.34 2.42 1.84
C GLY A 141 -0.98 1.69 2.00
N VAL A 142 -1.53 1.71 3.22
CA VAL A 142 -2.88 1.25 3.50
C VAL A 142 -3.75 2.49 3.58
N VAL A 143 -4.80 2.55 2.77
CA VAL A 143 -5.55 3.78 2.54
C VAL A 143 -7.04 3.53 2.68
N GLY A 144 -7.75 4.48 3.28
CA GLY A 144 -9.21 4.47 3.27
C GLY A 144 -9.74 5.10 1.99
N ALA A 145 -10.74 4.47 1.39
CA ALA A 145 -11.43 5.04 0.24
C ALA A 145 -12.43 6.10 0.71
N GLN A 146 -12.73 7.05 -0.17
CA GLN A 146 -13.79 8.06 0.05
C GLN A 146 -13.67 8.79 1.39
N GLY A 147 -12.44 9.18 1.75
CA GLY A 147 -12.20 9.96 2.96
C GLY A 147 -12.19 9.16 4.27
N ARG A 148 -12.21 7.84 4.21
CA ARG A 148 -12.25 7.00 5.40
C ARG A 148 -11.04 7.27 6.30
N ALA A 149 -11.28 7.46 7.59
CA ALA A 149 -10.26 7.86 8.56
C ALA A 149 -9.97 6.82 9.65
N GLY A 150 -10.63 5.67 9.63
CA GLY A 150 -10.45 4.65 10.66
C GLY A 150 -10.80 3.26 10.18
N GLY A 151 -10.39 2.27 10.96
CA GLY A 151 -10.67 0.87 10.72
C GLY A 151 -9.45 0.00 10.96
N LYS A 152 -9.65 -1.14 11.57
CA LYS A 152 -8.60 -2.11 11.83
C LYS A 152 -8.38 -3.02 10.64
N PHE A 153 -7.15 -3.47 10.48
CA PHE A 153 -6.79 -4.37 9.38
C PHE A 153 -5.61 -5.26 9.78
N LYS A 154 -5.40 -6.29 8.97
CA LYS A 154 -4.18 -7.10 9.02
C LYS A 154 -3.46 -6.95 7.70
N LEU A 155 -2.15 -6.87 7.77
CA LEU A 155 -1.28 -6.78 6.61
C LEU A 155 -0.36 -7.98 6.60
N LYS A 156 -0.35 -8.70 5.50
CA LYS A 156 0.40 -9.93 5.36
C LYS A 156 1.39 -9.79 4.19
N ILE A 157 2.64 -10.07 4.46
CA ILE A 157 3.69 -10.03 3.45
C ILE A 157 4.22 -11.44 3.30
N LYS A 158 4.06 -12.02 2.11
CA LYS A 158 4.41 -13.39 1.84
C LYS A 158 5.48 -13.46 0.76
N ARG A 159 6.55 -14.23 1.01
CA ARG A 159 7.55 -14.50 -0.02
C ARG A 159 7.00 -15.50 -1.03
N VAL A 160 7.20 -15.20 -2.29
CA VAL A 160 6.81 -16.05 -3.42
C VAL A 160 8.07 -16.52 -4.11
N GLU A 161 8.16 -17.80 -4.41
CA GLU A 161 9.29 -18.36 -5.15
C GLU A 161 8.93 -18.57 -6.61
#